data_fb4480876db83c077ec763fd42c9332f
#
_entry.id   fb4480876db83c077ec763fd42c9332f
#
_cell.length_a   1.000
_cell.length_b   1.000
_cell.length_c   1.000
_cell.angle_alpha   90.00
_cell.angle_beta   90.00
_cell.angle_gamma   90.00
#
_symmetry.space_group_name_H-M   'P 1'
#
loop_
_entity.id
_entity.type
_entity.pdbx_description
1 polymer ?
#
loop_
_entity_poly.entity_id
_entity_poly.type
_entity_poly.pdbx_seq_one_letter_code
_entity_poly.pdbx_strand_id
1 'polypeptide(L)'
;QEAMEEIEKASQNTDGVSGVPSGFTDLDRLTSGWQKSDMIVLAARPGMGKTAFVLSMAKNTAVQFGQGVAVFSLEMSSVQLVKRLMAMETGISSEKLRKGFTSQEDWDQLHGRINALAEAPIFIDDTPALSIFELRAKCRRMKMQHDIQLVIIDYLQLMTAGTKGGN
;
A
#
# COMPACT_ATOMS: atom_id res chain seq x y z
N GLN A 1 21.05 23.66 -7.19
CA GLN A 1 19.87 24.46 -6.83
C GLN A 1 18.79 23.54 -6.27
N GLU A 2 18.47 22.44 -6.94
CA GLU A 2 17.47 21.42 -6.53
C GLU A 2 17.79 20.78 -5.15
N ALA A 3 19.07 20.45 -4.88
CA ALA A 3 19.51 19.89 -3.59
C ALA A 3 19.35 20.88 -2.41
N MET A 4 19.51 22.19 -2.65
CA MET A 4 19.27 23.19 -1.62
C MET A 4 17.80 23.35 -1.28
N GLU A 5 16.94 23.30 -2.30
CA GLU A 5 15.50 23.34 -2.11
C GLU A 5 14.97 22.09 -1.35
N GLU A 6 15.58 20.93 -1.59
CA GLU A 6 15.26 19.71 -0.82
C GLU A 6 15.68 19.82 0.65
N ILE A 7 16.87 20.37 0.91
CA ILE A 7 17.36 20.59 2.28
C ILE A 7 16.48 21.62 3.01
N GLU A 8 16.07 22.69 2.34
CA GLU A 8 15.16 23.69 2.92
C GLU A 8 13.80 23.11 3.24
N LYS A 9 13.22 22.29 2.34
CA LYS A 9 11.97 21.58 2.60
C LYS A 9 12.09 20.59 3.76
N ALA A 10 13.19 19.85 3.83
CA ALA A 10 13.44 18.91 4.92
C ALA A 10 13.60 19.64 6.28
N SER A 11 14.21 20.81 6.30
CA SER A 11 14.38 21.61 7.52
C SER A 11 13.08 22.22 8.07
N GLN A 12 12.07 22.36 7.21
CA GLN A 12 10.73 22.85 7.61
C GLN A 12 9.82 21.73 8.13
N ASN A 13 10.19 20.46 7.94
CA ASN A 13 9.45 19.31 8.45
C ASN A 13 9.79 19.06 9.90
N THR A 14 8.91 19.48 10.80
CA THR A 14 9.04 19.30 12.25
C THR A 14 9.03 17.83 12.69
N ASP A 15 8.45 16.93 11.87
CA ASP A 15 8.30 15.52 12.19
C ASP A 15 9.48 14.63 11.70
N GLY A 16 10.46 15.24 11.02
CA GLY A 16 11.66 14.53 10.54
C GLY A 16 11.42 13.51 9.42
N VAL A 17 10.23 13.50 8.80
CA VAL A 17 9.87 12.60 7.70
C VAL A 17 9.84 13.39 6.39
N SER A 18 10.91 13.26 5.60
CA SER A 18 11.05 13.93 4.31
C SER A 18 10.47 13.13 3.13
N GLY A 19 10.38 11.81 3.29
CA GLY A 19 9.84 10.88 2.30
C GLY A 19 8.37 10.52 2.55
N VAL A 20 7.93 9.43 1.92
CA VAL A 20 6.60 8.86 2.11
C VAL A 20 6.53 8.16 3.47
N PRO A 21 5.66 8.59 4.40
CA PRO A 21 5.56 7.97 5.72
C PRO A 21 4.98 6.56 5.63
N SER A 22 5.55 5.64 6.39
CA SER A 22 5.02 4.28 6.55
C SER A 22 3.88 4.19 7.55
N GLY A 23 3.78 5.19 8.44
CA GLY A 23 2.88 5.21 9.59
C GLY A 23 3.32 4.34 10.76
N PHE A 24 4.53 3.79 10.71
CA PHE A 24 5.20 3.15 11.84
C PHE A 24 6.25 4.13 12.37
N THR A 25 5.96 4.78 13.50
CA THR A 25 6.73 5.92 14.03
C THR A 25 8.24 5.64 14.15
N ASP A 26 8.62 4.49 14.68
CA ASP A 26 10.03 4.16 14.85
C ASP A 26 10.73 3.85 13.53
N LEU A 27 10.00 3.25 12.57
CA LEU A 27 10.51 3.03 11.23
C LEU A 27 10.70 4.35 10.49
N ASP A 28 9.73 5.24 10.58
CA ASP A 28 9.78 6.56 9.95
C ASP A 28 10.90 7.43 10.55
N ARG A 29 11.18 7.31 11.85
CA ARG A 29 12.34 7.98 12.49
C ARG A 29 13.68 7.46 11.95
N LEU A 30 13.77 6.16 11.70
CA LEU A 30 15.01 5.54 11.20
C LEU A 30 15.27 5.84 9.72
N THR A 31 14.20 5.90 8.91
CA THR A 31 14.30 6.03 7.44
C THR A 31 14.06 7.44 6.94
N SER A 32 13.50 8.32 7.78
CA SER A 32 12.91 9.60 7.39
C SER A 32 11.78 9.44 6.35
N GLY A 33 11.08 8.32 6.38
CA GLY A 33 10.12 7.89 5.36
C GLY A 33 10.80 7.30 4.11
N TRP A 34 10.01 6.75 3.21
CA TRP A 34 10.50 6.16 1.95
C TRP A 34 10.88 7.25 0.96
N GLN A 35 12.14 7.26 0.54
CA GLN A 35 12.64 8.29 -0.37
C GLN A 35 12.26 7.99 -1.82
N LYS A 36 12.17 9.04 -2.64
CA LYS A 36 11.91 8.89 -4.08
C LYS A 36 13.01 8.08 -4.73
N SER A 37 12.64 7.24 -5.67
CA SER A 37 13.52 6.36 -6.43
C SER A 37 14.13 5.19 -5.65
N ASP A 38 13.86 5.05 -4.34
CA ASP A 38 14.33 3.93 -3.57
C ASP A 38 13.58 2.64 -3.90
N MET A 39 14.30 1.54 -3.92
CA MET A 39 13.75 0.20 -3.94
C MET A 39 13.94 -0.45 -2.57
N ILE A 40 12.82 -0.67 -1.87
CA ILE A 40 12.81 -1.28 -0.54
C ILE A 40 12.43 -2.76 -0.69
N VAL A 41 13.24 -3.65 -0.13
CA VAL A 41 12.99 -5.09 -0.15
C VAL A 41 12.61 -5.55 1.26
N LEU A 42 11.37 -6.06 1.40
CA LEU A 42 10.91 -6.72 2.61
C LEU A 42 10.93 -8.23 2.39
N ALA A 43 11.76 -8.93 3.15
CA ALA A 43 11.86 -10.38 3.12
C ALA A 43 11.33 -10.99 4.41
N ALA A 44 10.54 -12.05 4.29
CA ALA A 44 10.03 -12.82 5.43
C ALA A 44 9.76 -14.27 5.01
N ARG A 45 9.90 -15.20 5.97
CA ARG A 45 9.47 -16.58 5.77
C ARG A 45 7.94 -16.64 5.59
N PRO A 46 7.41 -17.67 4.92
CA PRO A 46 5.96 -17.86 4.80
C PRO A 46 5.27 -17.81 6.17
N GLY A 47 4.10 -17.17 6.24
CA GLY A 47 3.31 -17.04 7.47
C GLY A 47 3.81 -16.02 8.50
N MET A 48 4.89 -15.31 8.25
CA MET A 48 5.46 -14.32 9.20
C MET A 48 4.83 -12.92 9.13
N GLY A 49 3.75 -12.75 8.36
CA GLY A 49 2.99 -11.51 8.32
C GLY A 49 3.47 -10.47 7.29
N LYS A 50 4.25 -10.87 6.27
CA LYS A 50 4.71 -9.96 5.20
C LYS A 50 3.56 -9.15 4.60
N THR A 51 2.52 -9.81 4.09
CA THR A 51 1.35 -9.16 3.50
C THR A 51 0.61 -8.28 4.51
N ALA A 52 0.48 -8.71 5.77
CA ALA A 52 -0.15 -7.91 6.82
C ALA A 52 0.63 -6.60 7.07
N PHE A 53 1.95 -6.68 7.12
CA PHE A 53 2.80 -5.50 7.31
C PHE A 53 2.66 -4.51 6.15
N VAL A 54 2.79 -4.97 4.90
CA VAL A 54 2.71 -4.06 3.73
C VAL A 54 1.32 -3.46 3.54
N LEU A 55 0.25 -4.20 3.87
CA LEU A 55 -1.11 -3.66 3.86
C LEU A 55 -1.35 -2.65 4.98
N SER A 56 -0.80 -2.89 6.18
CA SER A 56 -0.86 -1.90 7.27
C SER A 56 -0.16 -0.61 6.87
N MET A 57 1.02 -0.72 6.25
CA MET A 57 1.76 0.42 5.72
C MET A 57 0.95 1.15 4.64
N ALA A 58 0.41 0.43 3.65
CA ALA A 58 -0.43 1.02 2.59
C ALA A 58 -1.62 1.77 3.18
N LYS A 59 -2.31 1.15 4.14
CA LYS A 59 -3.43 1.77 4.85
C LYS A 59 -3.00 3.03 5.59
N ASN A 60 -1.94 2.96 6.37
CA ASN A 60 -1.45 4.11 7.13
C ASN A 60 -1.06 5.27 6.20
N THR A 61 -0.28 4.98 5.15
CA THR A 61 0.16 5.98 4.16
C THR A 61 -1.04 6.66 3.49
N ALA A 62 -2.05 5.90 3.11
CA ALA A 62 -3.20 6.44 2.39
C ALA A 62 -4.25 7.09 3.31
N VAL A 63 -4.61 6.44 4.45
CA VAL A 63 -5.67 6.93 5.34
C VAL A 63 -5.17 8.06 6.23
N GLN A 64 -3.97 7.92 6.83
CA GLN A 64 -3.47 8.91 7.78
C GLN A 64 -2.80 10.10 7.10
N PHE A 65 -2.11 9.86 5.99
CA PHE A 65 -1.31 10.88 5.31
C PHE A 65 -1.87 11.30 3.94
N GLY A 66 -2.96 10.67 3.47
CA GLY A 66 -3.62 11.01 2.22
C GLY A 66 -2.77 10.79 0.96
N GLN A 67 -1.70 9.98 1.06
CA GLN A 67 -0.80 9.75 -0.07
C GLN A 67 -1.23 8.53 -0.88
N GLY A 68 -1.20 8.65 -2.20
CA GLY A 68 -1.60 7.60 -3.13
C GLY A 68 -0.69 6.37 -3.06
N VAL A 69 -1.28 5.17 -2.91
CA VAL A 69 -0.57 3.90 -2.85
C VAL A 69 -1.14 2.94 -3.89
N ALA A 70 -0.28 2.36 -4.72
CA ALA A 70 -0.62 1.28 -5.62
C ALA A 70 -0.13 -0.06 -5.06
N VAL A 71 -1.02 -1.04 -4.96
CA VAL A 71 -0.70 -2.39 -4.48
C VAL A 71 -0.93 -3.38 -5.62
N PHE A 72 0.15 -3.99 -6.10
CA PHE A 72 0.12 -5.07 -7.06
C PHE A 72 0.21 -6.40 -6.31
N SER A 73 -0.91 -7.13 -6.27
CA SER A 73 -0.98 -8.43 -5.59
C SER A 73 -0.98 -9.55 -6.60
N LEU A 74 0.09 -10.33 -6.61
CA LEU A 74 0.27 -11.45 -7.52
C LEU A 74 -0.13 -12.79 -6.88
N GLU A 75 -0.37 -12.79 -5.55
CA GLU A 75 -0.73 -13.99 -4.79
C GLU A 75 -2.21 -13.98 -4.37
N MET A 76 -2.74 -12.82 -3.96
CA MET A 76 -4.09 -12.71 -3.40
C MET A 76 -4.99 -11.84 -4.28
N SER A 77 -6.29 -12.19 -4.33
CA SER A 77 -7.27 -11.36 -5.03
C SER A 77 -7.50 -10.02 -4.32
N SER A 78 -7.91 -9.02 -5.09
CA SER A 78 -8.27 -7.68 -4.59
C SER A 78 -9.34 -7.75 -3.48
N VAL A 79 -10.33 -8.61 -3.64
CA VAL A 79 -11.38 -8.82 -2.61
C VAL A 79 -10.81 -9.32 -1.28
N GLN A 80 -9.83 -10.23 -1.33
CA GLN A 80 -9.17 -10.73 -0.11
C GLN A 80 -8.36 -9.63 0.58
N LEU A 81 -7.65 -8.79 -0.19
CA LEU A 81 -6.90 -7.67 0.35
C LEU A 81 -7.80 -6.60 0.95
N VAL A 82 -8.89 -6.24 0.26
CA VAL A 82 -9.89 -5.28 0.76
C VAL A 82 -10.49 -5.77 2.08
N LYS A 83 -10.87 -7.05 2.20
CA LYS A 83 -11.35 -7.61 3.47
C LYS A 83 -10.32 -7.49 4.61
N ARG A 84 -9.03 -7.67 4.31
CA ARG A 84 -7.96 -7.47 5.30
C ARG A 84 -7.83 -6.00 5.71
N LEU A 85 -7.86 -5.08 4.74
CA LEU A 85 -7.85 -3.64 5.02
C LEU A 85 -9.05 -3.22 5.86
N MET A 86 -10.25 -3.75 5.55
CA MET A 86 -11.47 -3.53 6.36
C MET A 86 -11.30 -4.02 7.79
N ALA A 87 -10.76 -5.23 7.99
CA ALA A 87 -10.49 -5.77 9.32
C ALA A 87 -9.53 -4.88 10.12
N MET A 88 -8.48 -4.39 9.48
CA MET A 88 -7.49 -3.50 10.10
C MET A 88 -8.07 -2.15 10.49
N GLU A 89 -8.94 -1.57 9.66
CA GLU A 89 -9.53 -0.25 9.89
C GLU A 89 -10.66 -0.31 10.91
N THR A 90 -11.53 -1.29 10.80
CA THR A 90 -12.73 -1.38 11.65
C THR A 90 -12.48 -2.08 12.97
N GLY A 91 -11.41 -2.88 13.09
CA GLY A 91 -11.17 -3.77 14.23
C GLY A 91 -12.06 -5.01 14.26
N ILE A 92 -12.88 -5.24 13.23
CA ILE A 92 -13.70 -6.43 13.09
C ILE A 92 -12.83 -7.60 12.66
N SER A 93 -12.93 -8.75 13.32
CA SER A 93 -12.10 -9.91 12.98
C SER A 93 -12.33 -10.38 11.54
N SER A 94 -11.26 -10.83 10.88
CA SER A 94 -11.34 -11.40 9.54
C SER A 94 -12.28 -12.62 9.47
N GLU A 95 -12.49 -13.33 10.57
CA GLU A 95 -13.42 -14.43 10.66
C GLU A 95 -14.88 -13.95 10.56
N LYS A 96 -15.24 -12.88 11.28
CA LYS A 96 -16.57 -12.25 11.18
C LYS A 96 -16.84 -11.72 9.77
N LEU A 97 -15.85 -11.04 9.17
CA LEU A 97 -15.96 -10.53 7.79
C LEU A 97 -16.14 -11.66 6.76
N ARG A 98 -15.58 -12.86 7.03
CA ARG A 98 -15.73 -14.02 6.16
C ARG A 98 -17.07 -14.75 6.33
N LYS A 99 -17.51 -14.93 7.58
CA LYS A 99 -18.76 -15.65 7.91
C LYS A 99 -20.02 -14.82 7.72
N GLY A 100 -19.88 -13.51 7.69
CA GLY A 100 -20.98 -12.55 7.72
C GLY A 100 -21.33 -12.09 9.12
N PHE A 101 -21.98 -10.91 9.20
CA PHE A 101 -22.40 -10.33 10.47
C PHE A 101 -23.71 -10.92 10.94
N THR A 102 -23.80 -11.16 12.23
CA THR A 102 -25.01 -11.67 12.89
C THR A 102 -25.66 -10.63 13.80
N SER A 103 -25.00 -9.51 14.08
CA SER A 103 -25.49 -8.45 14.94
C SER A 103 -25.54 -7.09 14.23
N GLN A 104 -26.46 -6.22 14.66
CA GLN A 104 -26.54 -4.85 14.19
C GLN A 104 -25.30 -4.04 14.60
N GLU A 105 -24.74 -4.34 15.77
CA GLU A 105 -23.52 -3.68 16.28
C GLU A 105 -22.31 -3.83 15.34
N ASP A 106 -22.13 -5.02 14.75
CA ASP A 106 -21.05 -5.26 13.77
C ASP A 106 -21.25 -4.41 12.51
N TRP A 107 -22.51 -4.22 12.06
CA TRP A 107 -22.83 -3.34 10.94
C TRP A 107 -22.60 -1.88 11.27
N ASP A 108 -22.98 -1.42 12.43
CA ASP A 108 -22.79 -0.03 12.88
C ASP A 108 -21.29 0.27 13.04
N GLN A 109 -20.51 -0.68 13.57
CA GLN A 109 -19.06 -0.58 13.68
C GLN A 109 -18.40 -0.50 12.29
N LEU A 110 -18.86 -1.32 11.34
CA LEU A 110 -18.36 -1.28 9.96
C LEU A 110 -18.64 0.09 9.34
N HIS A 111 -19.93 0.51 9.33
CA HIS A 111 -20.34 1.76 8.70
C HIS A 111 -19.68 2.99 9.33
N GLY A 112 -19.44 2.98 10.64
CA GLY A 112 -18.82 4.09 11.35
C GLY A 112 -17.34 4.31 11.00
N ARG A 113 -16.65 3.29 10.48
CA ARG A 113 -15.19 3.35 10.24
C ARG A 113 -14.78 3.14 8.79
N ILE A 114 -15.66 2.57 7.96
CA ILE A 114 -15.30 2.22 6.58
C ILE A 114 -15.06 3.42 5.67
N ASN A 115 -15.67 4.57 5.97
CA ASN A 115 -15.62 5.76 5.12
C ASN A 115 -14.18 6.25 4.90
N ALA A 116 -13.36 6.28 5.97
CA ALA A 116 -11.96 6.68 5.86
C ALA A 116 -11.17 5.80 4.89
N LEU A 117 -11.44 4.49 4.90
CA LEU A 117 -10.81 3.55 3.98
C LEU A 117 -11.37 3.69 2.55
N ALA A 118 -12.68 3.94 2.41
CA ALA A 118 -13.32 4.07 1.11
C ALA A 118 -12.85 5.33 0.35
N GLU A 119 -12.52 6.40 1.07
CA GLU A 119 -12.00 7.65 0.51
C GLU A 119 -10.48 7.64 0.36
N ALA A 120 -9.77 6.68 0.98
CA ALA A 120 -8.32 6.60 0.92
C ALA A 120 -7.81 6.27 -0.49
N PRO A 121 -6.74 6.92 -0.98
CA PRO A 121 -6.20 6.70 -2.31
C PRO A 121 -5.36 5.41 -2.39
N ILE A 122 -6.01 4.24 -2.18
CA ILE A 122 -5.41 2.91 -2.32
C ILE A 122 -5.92 2.27 -3.61
N PHE A 123 -5.01 1.91 -4.50
CA PHE A 123 -5.31 1.29 -5.78
C PHE A 123 -4.76 -0.13 -5.80
N ILE A 124 -5.61 -1.12 -5.94
CA ILE A 124 -5.23 -2.54 -5.92
C ILE A 124 -5.36 -3.11 -7.32
N ASP A 125 -4.32 -3.78 -7.77
CA ASP A 125 -4.28 -4.52 -9.04
C ASP A 125 -3.87 -5.97 -8.74
N ASP A 126 -4.74 -6.92 -9.04
CA ASP A 126 -4.54 -8.35 -8.84
C ASP A 126 -4.39 -9.12 -10.16
N THR A 127 -3.93 -8.43 -11.22
CA THR A 127 -3.63 -9.06 -12.50
C THR A 127 -2.57 -10.15 -12.32
N PRO A 128 -2.87 -11.42 -12.63
CA PRO A 128 -1.92 -12.51 -12.48
C PRO A 128 -0.81 -12.42 -13.53
N ALA A 129 0.35 -13.00 -13.21
CA ALA A 129 1.49 -13.13 -14.14
C ALA A 129 1.92 -11.79 -14.78
N LEU A 130 1.86 -10.70 -14.01
CA LEU A 130 2.19 -9.36 -14.47
C LEU A 130 3.65 -9.27 -14.91
N SER A 131 3.90 -8.79 -16.14
CA SER A 131 5.24 -8.53 -16.62
C SER A 131 5.77 -7.17 -16.15
N ILE A 132 7.09 -7.00 -16.16
CA ILE A 132 7.73 -5.72 -15.80
C ILE A 132 7.29 -4.57 -16.72
N PHE A 133 7.02 -4.85 -17.99
CA PHE A 133 6.55 -3.85 -18.95
C PHE A 133 5.12 -3.39 -18.64
N GLU A 134 4.24 -4.33 -18.31
CA GLU A 134 2.87 -4.02 -17.90
C GLU A 134 2.84 -3.28 -16.57
N LEU A 135 3.62 -3.72 -15.57
CA LEU A 135 3.79 -3.02 -14.30
C LEU A 135 4.19 -1.57 -14.52
N ARG A 136 5.22 -1.34 -15.33
CA ARG A 136 5.72 0.00 -15.66
C ARG A 136 4.65 0.87 -16.31
N ALA A 137 3.90 0.32 -17.26
CA ALA A 137 2.81 1.04 -17.94
C ALA A 137 1.67 1.40 -16.96
N LYS A 138 1.27 0.46 -16.11
CA LYS A 138 0.24 0.68 -15.08
C LYS A 138 0.69 1.73 -14.05
N CYS A 139 1.91 1.64 -13.53
CA CYS A 139 2.45 2.62 -12.57
C CYS A 139 2.49 4.04 -13.14
N ARG A 140 2.94 4.20 -14.38
CA ARG A 140 2.96 5.52 -15.05
C ARG A 140 1.56 6.11 -15.18
N ARG A 141 0.59 5.30 -15.60
CA ARG A 141 -0.81 5.73 -15.71
C ARG A 141 -1.38 6.13 -14.35
N MET A 142 -1.19 5.30 -13.32
CA MET A 142 -1.64 5.59 -11.96
C MET A 142 -0.96 6.83 -11.38
N LYS A 143 0.34 7.04 -11.66
CA LYS A 143 1.03 8.27 -11.27
C LYS A 143 0.40 9.51 -11.87
N MET A 144 0.08 9.47 -13.16
CA MET A 144 -0.53 10.60 -13.87
C MET A 144 -1.97 10.88 -13.44
N GLN A 145 -2.75 9.84 -13.14
CA GLN A 145 -4.18 9.96 -12.83
C GLN A 145 -4.46 10.19 -11.35
N HIS A 146 -3.65 9.62 -10.47
CA HIS A 146 -3.92 9.53 -9.04
C HIS A 146 -2.75 9.99 -8.17
N ASP A 147 -1.69 10.47 -8.78
CA ASP A 147 -0.46 10.94 -8.09
C ASP A 147 0.06 9.94 -7.03
N ILE A 148 0.12 8.64 -7.36
CA ILE A 148 0.66 7.65 -6.44
C ILE A 148 2.10 7.98 -6.04
N GLN A 149 2.41 7.77 -4.74
CA GLN A 149 3.71 8.04 -4.15
C GLN A 149 4.43 6.76 -3.74
N LEU A 150 3.70 5.67 -3.52
CA LEU A 150 4.24 4.37 -3.12
C LEU A 150 3.68 3.26 -4.01
N VAL A 151 4.55 2.37 -4.45
CA VAL A 151 4.18 1.14 -5.18
C VAL A 151 4.60 -0.06 -4.34
N ILE A 152 3.67 -0.96 -4.07
CA ILE A 152 3.88 -2.21 -3.35
C ILE A 152 3.64 -3.37 -4.32
N ILE A 153 4.56 -4.34 -4.34
CA ILE A 153 4.44 -5.57 -5.14
C ILE A 153 4.52 -6.76 -4.19
N ASP A 154 3.45 -7.52 -4.06
CA ASP A 154 3.38 -8.71 -3.21
C ASP A 154 3.04 -9.95 -4.04
N TYR A 155 4.00 -10.78 -4.40
CA TYR A 155 5.43 -10.65 -4.23
C TYR A 155 6.17 -10.85 -5.57
N LEU A 156 7.36 -10.30 -5.66
CA LEU A 156 8.11 -10.11 -6.90
C LEU A 156 8.37 -11.41 -7.71
N GLN A 157 8.56 -12.55 -7.05
CA GLN A 157 8.86 -13.84 -7.70
C GLN A 157 7.73 -14.37 -8.57
N LEU A 158 6.49 -13.86 -8.42
CA LEU A 158 5.35 -14.22 -9.26
C LEU A 158 5.24 -13.39 -10.55
N MET A 159 6.12 -12.41 -10.72
CA MET A 159 6.19 -11.64 -11.96
C MET A 159 6.78 -12.48 -13.09
N THR A 160 6.31 -12.25 -14.31
CA THR A 160 6.85 -12.90 -15.50
C THR A 160 7.92 -12.02 -16.16
N ALA A 161 9.00 -12.66 -16.62
CA ALA A 161 9.88 -12.02 -17.59
C ALA A 161 9.09 -11.97 -18.90
N GLY A 162 8.62 -10.78 -19.30
CA GLY A 162 7.89 -10.61 -20.56
C GLY A 162 8.63 -11.29 -21.69
N THR A 163 8.07 -12.36 -22.24
CA THR A 163 8.56 -12.97 -23.46
C THR A 163 8.47 -11.90 -24.56
N LYS A 164 9.61 -11.51 -25.10
CA LYS A 164 9.66 -10.86 -26.41
C LYS A 164 8.88 -11.79 -27.35
N GLY A 165 7.75 -11.33 -27.86
CA GLY A 165 7.07 -12.01 -28.93
C GLY A 165 8.09 -12.32 -30.03
N GLY A 166 8.46 -13.57 -30.12
CA GLY A 166 9.20 -14.08 -31.26
C GLY A 166 8.21 -14.27 -32.41
N ASN A 167 8.55 -13.65 -33.50
CA ASN A 167 8.04 -13.79 -34.86
C ASN A 167 6.56 -13.69 -35.09
#